data_cd2a0b79df5a361bfa3e994d05136cc6
#
_entry.id   cd2a0b79df5a361bfa3e994d05136cc6
#
_cell.length_a   1.000
_cell.length_b   1.000
_cell.length_c   1.000
_cell.angle_alpha   90.00
_cell.angle_beta   90.00
_cell.angle_gamma   90.00
#
_symmetry.space_group_name_H-M   'P 1'
#
loop_
_entity.id
_entity.type
_entity.pdbx_description
1 polymer ?
#
loop_
_entity_poly.entity_id
_entity_poly.type
_entity_poly.pdbx_seq_one_letter_code
_entity_poly.pdbx_strand_id
1 'polypeptide(L)'
;MIKPNKIVIVGGGSAGWMTAATLIKTFPDKDITLIESANTPTVGVGESTLGQINSWMGLIGIKDEEFMAATDATYKLSIRFDEFYKKGGGHFHYPFGTPDFNGTHFNFNDWWFKKKLYPETQYHDFAEKYFPALTLLNKNKITDKLNQLKGWNFQTDTAYHFDATKFGLFLKSHHCLNKGVKYIVGDVTDTKVDETGIKELILDGSIPVKADLFIDCTGFKSLLLAGALEEPFESYADFLPNNSAWATKIKYKNAEKEIVGYTNCHAIENGWCWEIPLWHRWGTGYVYSDKYVSDEEALVEFKTHIKKRFPYADAEELEYKNIKMRVGIHNRTWVKNVCAIGLSAGFIEPLESNGLYTTHEFLFKLVKALDRDHVNKFDIDAYNMHNKWLFRNFAEFVGLHYALTGRDDTQYWRDCQARNYASKEMDNLQVTRLVGFQDAAFNKYHRNEFNDGGFPCIAAGMHWAPVGGPDAVYNRVWLTEEDHKIMWKKITENLDKKVGEWEKMIEDCPTYYDYIKEKFHSD
;
A
#
# COMPACT_ATOMS: atom_id res chain seq x y z
N MET A 1 2.21 -34.54 -2.41
CA MET A 1 3.61 -34.09 -2.37
C MET A 1 3.97 -33.59 -3.76
N ILE A 2 4.41 -32.34 -3.89
CA ILE A 2 4.79 -31.73 -5.17
C ILE A 2 6.30 -31.54 -5.16
N LYS A 3 7.01 -31.92 -6.25
CA LYS A 3 8.41 -31.55 -6.46
C LYS A 3 8.48 -30.59 -7.65
N PRO A 4 8.32 -29.27 -7.43
CA PRO A 4 8.16 -28.32 -8.53
C PRO A 4 9.49 -27.98 -9.16
N ASN A 5 9.88 -28.72 -10.20
CA ASN A 5 11.04 -28.41 -11.04
C ASN A 5 10.65 -27.55 -12.24
N LYS A 6 9.47 -27.81 -12.81
CA LYS A 6 8.91 -27.02 -13.91
C LYS A 6 7.77 -26.14 -13.40
N ILE A 7 7.98 -24.83 -13.46
CA ILE A 7 7.02 -23.82 -12.97
C ILE A 7 6.54 -22.97 -14.15
N VAL A 8 5.23 -22.84 -14.28
CA VAL A 8 4.61 -22.00 -15.31
C VAL A 8 3.85 -20.85 -14.62
N ILE A 9 4.20 -19.64 -14.96
CA ILE A 9 3.57 -18.39 -14.51
C ILE A 9 2.63 -17.92 -15.62
N VAL A 10 1.37 -17.67 -15.31
CA VAL A 10 0.38 -17.18 -16.26
C VAL A 10 0.01 -15.74 -15.90
N GLY A 11 0.31 -14.80 -16.79
CA GLY A 11 0.09 -13.36 -16.64
C GLY A 11 1.37 -12.55 -16.63
N GLY A 12 1.48 -11.58 -17.55
CA GLY A 12 2.66 -10.72 -17.76
C GLY A 12 2.56 -9.34 -17.11
N GLY A 13 1.69 -9.15 -16.12
CA GLY A 13 1.63 -7.93 -15.31
C GLY A 13 2.75 -7.86 -14.26
N SER A 14 2.74 -6.81 -13.43
CA SER A 14 3.74 -6.58 -12.36
C SER A 14 3.91 -7.83 -11.47
N ALA A 15 2.82 -8.44 -11.02
CA ALA A 15 2.88 -9.65 -10.18
C ALA A 15 3.55 -10.84 -10.88
N GLY A 16 3.28 -11.04 -12.17
CA GLY A 16 3.90 -12.11 -12.95
C GLY A 16 5.40 -11.93 -13.13
N TRP A 17 5.84 -10.74 -13.50
CA TRP A 17 7.27 -10.44 -13.65
C TRP A 17 8.01 -10.40 -12.32
N MET A 18 7.38 -9.90 -11.23
CA MET A 18 7.94 -10.03 -9.88
C MET A 18 8.10 -11.49 -9.47
N THR A 19 7.11 -12.33 -9.77
CA THR A 19 7.18 -13.78 -9.52
C THR A 19 8.32 -14.43 -10.30
N ALA A 20 8.42 -14.15 -11.60
CA ALA A 20 9.48 -14.69 -12.45
C ALA A 20 10.88 -14.28 -11.98
N ALA A 21 11.07 -12.98 -11.66
CA ALA A 21 12.33 -12.46 -11.14
C ALA A 21 12.72 -13.10 -9.81
N THR A 22 11.75 -13.25 -8.90
CA THR A 22 11.97 -13.89 -7.59
C THR A 22 12.38 -15.35 -7.74
N LEU A 23 11.65 -16.10 -8.56
CA LEU A 23 11.90 -17.54 -8.71
C LEU A 23 13.22 -17.82 -9.44
N ILE A 24 13.54 -17.12 -10.53
CA ILE A 24 14.79 -17.34 -11.25
C ILE A 24 16.02 -16.89 -10.45
N LYS A 25 15.87 -15.84 -9.63
CA LYS A 25 16.95 -15.40 -8.73
C LYS A 25 17.22 -16.40 -7.62
N THR A 26 16.17 -16.99 -7.05
CA THR A 26 16.29 -17.90 -5.88
C THR A 26 16.57 -19.33 -6.31
N PHE A 27 16.00 -19.76 -7.43
CA PHE A 27 16.07 -21.14 -7.93
C PHE A 27 16.52 -21.18 -9.41
N PRO A 28 17.77 -20.85 -9.70
CA PRO A 28 18.27 -20.75 -11.08
C PRO A 28 18.25 -22.07 -11.86
N ASP A 29 18.18 -23.21 -11.16
CA ASP A 29 18.16 -24.54 -11.76
C ASP A 29 16.72 -25.02 -12.12
N LYS A 30 15.69 -24.27 -11.76
CA LYS A 30 14.31 -24.64 -12.11
C LYS A 30 13.94 -24.15 -13.50
N ASP A 31 13.11 -24.93 -14.18
CA ASP A 31 12.53 -24.58 -15.49
C ASP A 31 11.36 -23.61 -15.28
N ILE A 32 11.58 -22.32 -15.47
CA ILE A 32 10.61 -21.26 -15.24
C ILE A 32 10.16 -20.70 -16.59
N THR A 33 8.84 -20.76 -16.84
CA THR A 33 8.21 -20.21 -18.04
C THR A 33 7.15 -19.19 -17.65
N LEU A 34 7.14 -18.02 -18.30
CA LEU A 34 6.05 -17.05 -18.16
C LEU A 34 5.25 -16.97 -19.46
N ILE A 35 3.93 -17.06 -19.33
CA ILE A 35 2.95 -16.92 -20.41
C ILE A 35 2.25 -15.57 -20.28
N GLU A 36 2.27 -14.77 -21.34
CA GLU A 36 1.61 -13.47 -21.40
C GLU A 36 0.67 -13.41 -22.59
N SER A 37 -0.57 -12.95 -22.33
CA SER A 37 -1.54 -12.69 -23.40
C SER A 37 -1.20 -11.39 -24.13
N ALA A 38 -1.18 -11.42 -25.46
CA ALA A 38 -1.07 -10.22 -26.27
C ALA A 38 -2.35 -9.34 -26.23
N ASN A 39 -3.48 -9.93 -25.83
CA ASN A 39 -4.81 -9.30 -25.90
C ASN A 39 -5.25 -8.70 -24.55
N THR A 40 -4.50 -8.90 -23.49
CA THR A 40 -4.86 -8.40 -22.15
C THR A 40 -3.91 -7.27 -21.73
N PRO A 41 -4.33 -6.01 -21.81
CA PRO A 41 -3.48 -4.89 -21.42
C PRO A 41 -3.24 -4.88 -19.91
N THR A 42 -2.03 -4.51 -19.50
CA THR A 42 -1.71 -4.29 -18.08
C THR A 42 -2.54 -3.11 -17.54
N VAL A 43 -3.03 -3.24 -16.32
CA VAL A 43 -3.70 -2.15 -15.60
C VAL A 43 -2.62 -1.19 -15.09
N GLY A 44 -2.13 -0.29 -15.95
CA GLY A 44 -1.01 0.59 -15.65
C GLY A 44 -1.46 2.02 -15.32
N VAL A 45 -1.72 2.33 -14.06
CA VAL A 45 -2.14 3.67 -13.62
C VAL A 45 -1.06 4.43 -12.84
N GLY A 46 0.06 3.81 -12.56
CA GLY A 46 1.09 4.21 -11.60
C GLY A 46 0.96 3.40 -10.32
N GLU A 47 2.08 2.90 -9.86
CA GLU A 47 2.18 2.16 -8.60
C GLU A 47 2.74 3.08 -7.52
N SER A 48 2.24 2.86 -6.30
CA SER A 48 2.76 3.44 -5.09
C SER A 48 3.09 2.31 -4.12
N THR A 49 4.26 2.37 -3.49
CA THR A 49 4.77 1.28 -2.65
C THR A 49 4.91 1.68 -1.18
N LEU A 50 5.25 0.72 -0.35
CA LEU A 50 5.69 0.88 1.03
C LEU A 50 7.18 0.60 1.15
N GLY A 51 7.85 1.10 2.19
CA GLY A 51 9.29 0.92 2.40
C GLY A 51 9.75 -0.54 2.41
N GLN A 52 8.87 -1.47 2.79
CA GLN A 52 9.15 -2.92 2.79
C GLN A 52 9.51 -3.47 1.40
N ILE A 53 9.18 -2.76 0.30
CA ILE A 53 9.60 -3.16 -1.06
C ILE A 53 11.12 -3.27 -1.19
N ASN A 54 11.89 -2.50 -0.39
CA ASN A 54 13.35 -2.52 -0.40
C ASN A 54 13.93 -3.91 -0.08
N SER A 55 13.27 -4.67 0.80
CA SER A 55 13.69 -6.05 1.10
C SER A 55 13.58 -6.96 -0.13
N TRP A 56 12.53 -6.79 -0.93
CA TRP A 56 12.35 -7.53 -2.17
C TRP A 56 13.31 -7.05 -3.27
N MET A 57 13.46 -5.72 -3.44
CA MET A 57 14.40 -5.15 -4.40
C MET A 57 15.84 -5.60 -4.10
N GLY A 58 16.23 -5.62 -2.82
CA GLY A 58 17.50 -6.14 -2.36
C GLY A 58 17.71 -7.63 -2.68
N LEU A 59 16.68 -8.47 -2.49
CA LEU A 59 16.72 -9.89 -2.89
C LEU A 59 17.00 -10.06 -4.39
N ILE A 60 16.31 -9.29 -5.22
CA ILE A 60 16.47 -9.35 -6.69
C ILE A 60 17.79 -8.72 -7.13
N GLY A 61 18.32 -7.77 -6.35
CA GLY A 61 19.53 -6.99 -6.68
C GLY A 61 19.24 -5.78 -7.56
N ILE A 62 18.04 -5.20 -7.45
CA ILE A 62 17.66 -3.97 -8.14
C ILE A 62 18.33 -2.79 -7.44
N LYS A 63 18.94 -1.90 -8.21
CA LYS A 63 19.55 -0.65 -7.72
C LYS A 63 18.80 0.55 -8.26
N ASP A 64 18.78 1.63 -7.48
CA ASP A 64 18.09 2.87 -7.87
C ASP A 64 18.61 3.43 -9.20
N GLU A 65 19.92 3.36 -9.46
CA GLU A 65 20.54 3.84 -10.69
C GLU A 65 20.02 3.14 -11.95
N GLU A 66 19.60 1.88 -11.82
CA GLU A 66 19.06 1.09 -12.94
C GLU A 66 17.54 1.25 -13.07
N PHE A 67 16.87 1.43 -11.93
CA PHE A 67 15.43 1.34 -11.81
C PHE A 67 14.71 2.68 -12.01
N MET A 68 15.23 3.76 -11.40
CA MET A 68 14.50 5.03 -11.29
C MET A 68 14.18 5.65 -12.66
N ALA A 69 15.20 5.79 -13.52
CA ALA A 69 15.01 6.32 -14.87
C ALA A 69 14.20 5.39 -15.77
N ALA A 70 14.42 4.06 -15.66
CA ALA A 70 13.76 3.07 -16.50
C ALA A 70 12.23 2.98 -16.24
N THR A 71 11.77 3.41 -15.08
CA THR A 71 10.38 3.25 -14.64
C THR A 71 9.65 4.57 -14.35
N ASP A 72 10.25 5.72 -14.68
CA ASP A 72 9.77 7.06 -14.33
C ASP A 72 9.55 7.21 -12.80
N ALA A 73 10.38 6.56 -12.01
CA ALA A 73 10.17 6.48 -10.59
C ALA A 73 10.51 7.79 -9.87
N THR A 74 9.83 8.00 -8.76
CA THR A 74 10.15 9.00 -7.74
C THR A 74 10.15 8.35 -6.36
N TYR A 75 10.76 8.98 -5.38
CA TYR A 75 10.75 8.48 -4.01
C TYR A 75 9.45 8.80 -3.28
N LYS A 76 9.12 7.99 -2.29
CA LYS A 76 7.95 8.18 -1.44
C LYS A 76 8.35 8.05 0.03
N LEU A 77 8.02 9.07 0.81
CA LEU A 77 8.33 9.16 2.24
C LEU A 77 7.09 9.13 3.11
N SER A 78 5.89 9.26 2.52
CA SER A 78 4.63 9.35 3.26
C SER A 78 3.42 9.05 2.39
N ILE A 79 2.30 8.78 3.05
CA ILE A 79 0.95 8.90 2.48
C ILE A 79 0.27 10.08 3.15
N ARG A 80 -0.36 10.95 2.37
CA ARG A 80 -1.13 12.08 2.85
C ARG A 80 -2.61 11.83 2.63
N PHE A 81 -3.41 12.15 3.64
CA PHE A 81 -4.86 11.99 3.62
C PHE A 81 -5.52 13.34 3.76
N ASP A 82 -6.15 13.82 2.67
CA ASP A 82 -6.88 15.08 2.63
C ASP A 82 -8.37 14.84 2.89
N GLU A 83 -8.95 15.61 3.80
CA GLU A 83 -10.39 15.66 4.09
C GLU A 83 -11.03 14.32 4.53
N PHE A 84 -10.25 13.33 4.97
CA PHE A 84 -10.78 12.04 5.42
C PHE A 84 -11.57 12.11 6.72
N TYR A 85 -11.16 12.97 7.66
CA TYR A 85 -11.92 13.13 8.90
C TYR A 85 -13.14 14.03 8.71
N LYS A 86 -12.97 15.17 8.03
CA LYS A 86 -14.03 16.17 7.83
C LYS A 86 -13.83 16.91 6.51
N LYS A 87 -14.90 17.16 5.77
CA LYS A 87 -14.86 17.99 4.56
C LYS A 87 -14.38 19.40 4.90
N GLY A 88 -13.34 19.89 4.19
CA GLY A 88 -12.66 21.14 4.51
C GLY A 88 -11.86 21.12 5.82
N GLY A 89 -11.62 19.96 6.40
CA GLY A 89 -10.97 19.80 7.70
C GLY A 89 -9.45 19.74 7.66
N GLY A 90 -8.83 19.82 6.48
CA GLY A 90 -7.37 19.76 6.34
C GLY A 90 -6.87 18.34 6.03
N HIS A 91 -5.62 18.09 6.39
CA HIS A 91 -4.95 16.84 6.07
C HIS A 91 -4.13 16.31 7.25
N PHE A 92 -3.70 15.05 7.13
CA PHE A 92 -2.67 14.45 7.97
C PHE A 92 -1.79 13.53 7.13
N HIS A 93 -0.63 13.18 7.68
CA HIS A 93 0.32 12.28 7.05
C HIS A 93 0.50 10.98 7.84
N TYR A 94 0.70 9.89 7.11
CA TYR A 94 1.34 8.69 7.60
C TYR A 94 2.75 8.62 6.98
N PRO A 95 3.77 9.16 7.69
CA PRO A 95 5.15 9.12 7.21
C PRO A 95 5.79 7.77 7.45
N PHE A 96 6.78 7.44 6.62
CA PHE A 96 7.58 6.24 6.78
C PHE A 96 8.74 6.45 7.76
N GLY A 97 9.29 5.35 8.27
CA GLY A 97 10.23 5.37 9.37
C GLY A 97 9.56 5.18 10.73
N THR A 98 10.28 5.45 11.80
CA THR A 98 9.81 5.26 13.17
C THR A 98 9.67 6.59 13.89
N PRO A 99 8.65 6.74 14.78
CA PRO A 99 8.52 7.96 15.57
C PRO A 99 9.68 8.09 16.55
N ASP A 100 10.26 9.29 16.63
CA ASP A 100 11.28 9.59 17.63
C ASP A 100 10.66 10.15 18.91
N PHE A 101 10.46 9.28 19.88
CA PHE A 101 9.98 9.64 21.22
C PHE A 101 11.08 10.01 22.21
N ASN A 102 12.36 10.16 21.78
CA ASN A 102 13.46 10.46 22.69
C ASN A 102 13.31 11.81 23.35
N GLY A 103 13.63 11.83 24.64
CA GLY A 103 13.52 13.03 25.48
C GLY A 103 12.10 13.29 26.00
N THR A 104 11.16 12.44 25.64
CA THR A 104 9.81 12.47 26.18
C THR A 104 9.44 11.08 26.63
N HIS A 105 8.93 10.92 27.85
CA HIS A 105 8.34 9.66 28.31
C HIS A 105 6.92 9.48 27.75
N PHE A 106 6.71 9.89 26.47
CA PHE A 106 5.40 10.01 25.86
C PHE A 106 5.17 8.95 24.81
N ASN A 107 3.94 8.59 24.73
CA ASN A 107 3.37 7.69 23.77
C ASN A 107 2.18 8.38 23.07
N PHE A 108 1.53 7.68 22.20
CA PHE A 108 0.37 8.19 21.49
C PHE A 108 -0.77 8.68 22.40
N ASN A 109 -0.98 8.04 23.56
CA ASN A 109 -2.00 8.45 24.52
C ASN A 109 -1.76 9.86 25.05
N ASP A 110 -0.51 10.24 25.24
CA ASP A 110 -0.13 11.60 25.68
C ASP A 110 -0.54 12.64 24.64
N TRP A 111 -0.38 12.34 23.35
CA TRP A 111 -0.82 13.25 22.28
C TRP A 111 -2.33 13.48 22.31
N TRP A 112 -3.10 12.43 22.55
CA TRP A 112 -4.55 12.57 22.69
C TRP A 112 -4.93 13.51 23.84
N PHE A 113 -4.20 13.46 24.94
CA PHE A 113 -4.35 14.41 26.06
C PHE A 113 -4.09 15.84 25.65
N LYS A 114 -3.01 16.06 24.88
CA LYS A 114 -2.73 17.37 24.32
C LYS A 114 -3.95 17.89 23.57
N LYS A 115 -4.57 17.09 22.71
CA LYS A 115 -5.76 17.50 21.95
C LYS A 115 -6.94 17.86 22.85
N LYS A 116 -7.13 17.17 23.96
CA LYS A 116 -8.19 17.46 24.91
C LYS A 116 -7.97 18.77 25.66
N LEU A 117 -6.74 19.07 26.03
CA LEU A 117 -6.37 20.31 26.72
C LEU A 117 -6.25 21.50 25.74
N TYR A 118 -5.87 21.23 24.51
CA TYR A 118 -5.64 22.18 23.43
C TYR A 118 -6.42 21.75 22.17
N PRO A 119 -7.74 22.01 22.11
CA PRO A 119 -8.61 21.56 21.00
C PRO A 119 -8.20 22.11 19.63
N GLU A 120 -7.45 23.22 19.60
CA GLU A 120 -6.88 23.83 18.39
C GLU A 120 -5.76 23.02 17.74
N THR A 121 -5.26 21.98 18.40
CA THR A 121 -4.19 21.11 17.87
C THR A 121 -4.58 20.54 16.51
N GLN A 122 -3.77 20.79 15.48
CA GLN A 122 -4.05 20.41 14.10
C GLN A 122 -3.90 18.90 13.85
N TYR A 123 -4.55 18.39 12.80
CA TYR A 123 -4.54 16.98 12.44
C TYR A 123 -3.13 16.42 12.18
N HIS A 124 -2.29 17.22 11.51
CA HIS A 124 -0.95 16.82 11.08
C HIS A 124 0.14 16.98 12.15
N ASP A 125 -0.13 17.72 13.21
CA ASP A 125 0.87 18.04 14.26
C ASP A 125 1.56 16.81 14.86
N PHE A 126 0.83 15.69 15.05
CA PHE A 126 1.43 14.47 15.59
C PHE A 126 2.60 13.98 14.72
N ALA A 127 2.34 13.78 13.43
CA ALA A 127 3.36 13.28 12.51
C ALA A 127 4.53 14.26 12.37
N GLU A 128 4.26 15.55 12.31
CA GLU A 128 5.29 16.60 12.21
C GLU A 128 6.24 16.66 13.41
N LYS A 129 5.73 16.35 14.61
CA LYS A 129 6.53 16.43 15.84
C LYS A 129 7.33 15.16 16.14
N TYR A 130 6.91 14.02 15.59
CA TYR A 130 7.52 12.72 15.92
C TYR A 130 8.26 12.06 14.77
N PHE A 131 7.99 12.43 13.50
CA PHE A 131 8.59 11.77 12.34
C PHE A 131 9.51 12.71 11.55
N PRO A 132 10.83 12.42 11.53
CA PRO A 132 11.78 13.26 10.78
C PRO A 132 11.54 13.25 9.26
N ALA A 133 10.89 12.22 8.71
CA ALA A 133 10.48 12.19 7.31
C ALA A 133 9.59 13.39 6.93
N LEU A 134 8.75 13.89 7.86
CA LEU A 134 7.91 15.07 7.62
C LEU A 134 8.76 16.35 7.54
N THR A 135 9.85 16.45 8.28
CA THR A 135 10.78 17.59 8.14
C THR A 135 11.39 17.64 6.74
N LEU A 136 11.78 16.47 6.20
CA LEU A 136 12.25 16.37 4.80
C LEU A 136 11.16 16.83 3.82
N LEU A 137 9.95 16.34 3.96
CA LEU A 137 8.81 16.69 3.08
C LEU A 137 8.45 18.17 3.17
N ASN A 138 8.32 18.73 4.37
CA ASN A 138 7.92 20.11 4.60
C ASN A 138 8.97 21.11 4.07
N LYS A 139 10.25 20.72 4.06
CA LYS A 139 11.34 21.51 3.48
C LYS A 139 11.64 21.15 2.03
N ASN A 140 10.90 20.23 1.43
CA ASN A 140 11.12 19.72 0.07
C ASN A 140 12.56 19.25 -0.15
N LYS A 141 13.09 18.45 0.76
CA LYS A 141 14.47 17.95 0.77
C LYS A 141 14.51 16.44 0.75
N ILE A 142 15.57 15.88 0.18
CA ILE A 142 15.89 14.45 0.29
C ILE A 142 17.39 14.24 0.12
N THR A 143 17.93 13.19 0.74
CA THR A 143 19.30 12.74 0.51
C THR A 143 19.54 11.33 1.06
N ASP A 144 20.38 10.56 0.39
CA ASP A 144 20.88 9.27 0.85
C ASP A 144 22.05 9.35 1.85
N LYS A 145 22.52 10.59 2.13
CA LYS A 145 23.69 10.84 2.99
C LYS A 145 23.34 11.12 4.45
N LEU A 146 22.06 11.16 4.80
CA LEU A 146 21.60 11.42 6.17
C LEU A 146 21.67 10.15 7.04
N ASN A 147 22.84 9.82 7.55
CA ASN A 147 23.04 8.71 8.47
C ASN A 147 22.67 9.03 9.94
N GLN A 148 22.23 10.24 10.24
CA GLN A 148 22.08 10.75 11.62
C GLN A 148 20.66 11.18 11.99
N LEU A 149 19.71 11.10 11.06
CA LEU A 149 18.32 11.41 11.36
C LEU A 149 17.69 10.20 12.07
N LYS A 150 17.70 10.22 13.40
CA LYS A 150 17.15 9.14 14.20
C LYS A 150 15.64 8.98 13.92
N GLY A 151 15.22 7.75 13.60
CA GLY A 151 13.85 7.46 13.18
C GLY A 151 13.62 7.48 11.66
N TRP A 152 14.67 7.76 10.87
CA TRP A 152 14.63 7.70 9.42
C TRP A 152 15.90 7.08 8.84
N ASN A 153 15.72 6.12 7.94
CA ASN A 153 16.80 5.50 7.17
C ASN A 153 16.42 5.50 5.70
N PHE A 154 17.20 6.21 4.87
CA PHE A 154 16.93 6.32 3.45
C PHE A 154 16.74 4.96 2.75
N GLN A 155 17.57 3.98 3.07
CA GLN A 155 17.60 2.69 2.37
C GLN A 155 16.46 1.75 2.76
N THR A 156 15.89 1.88 3.96
CA THR A 156 14.84 1.00 4.46
C THR A 156 13.46 1.66 4.48
N ASP A 157 13.43 2.98 4.68
CA ASP A 157 12.18 3.70 4.93
C ASP A 157 11.68 4.48 3.72
N THR A 158 12.55 4.67 2.70
CA THR A 158 12.11 5.27 1.43
C THR A 158 11.37 4.24 0.58
N ALA A 159 10.18 4.57 0.14
CA ALA A 159 9.43 3.81 -0.85
C ALA A 159 9.48 4.50 -2.23
N TYR A 160 8.70 4.02 -3.18
CA TYR A 160 8.73 4.50 -4.56
C TYR A 160 7.33 4.69 -5.13
N HIS A 161 7.24 5.64 -6.07
CA HIS A 161 6.20 5.71 -7.07
C HIS A 161 6.84 5.34 -8.41
N PHE A 162 6.18 4.58 -9.27
CA PHE A 162 6.68 4.23 -10.60
C PHE A 162 5.56 3.83 -11.57
N ASP A 163 5.89 3.83 -12.85
CA ASP A 163 4.98 3.34 -13.89
C ASP A 163 4.96 1.81 -13.90
N ALA A 164 3.79 1.21 -13.61
CA ALA A 164 3.61 -0.24 -13.52
C ALA A 164 3.99 -0.99 -14.80
N THR A 165 3.67 -0.41 -15.96
CA THR A 165 3.99 -1.02 -17.26
C THR A 165 5.50 -1.03 -17.49
N LYS A 166 6.15 0.11 -17.24
CA LYS A 166 7.62 0.22 -17.36
C LYS A 166 8.32 -0.69 -16.36
N PHE A 167 7.79 -0.83 -15.14
CA PHE A 167 8.34 -1.74 -14.14
C PHE A 167 8.29 -3.20 -14.59
N GLY A 168 7.16 -3.65 -15.13
CA GLY A 168 7.06 -4.98 -15.71
C GLY A 168 8.08 -5.22 -16.85
N LEU A 169 8.25 -4.25 -17.77
CA LEU A 169 9.23 -4.30 -18.86
C LEU A 169 10.67 -4.30 -18.34
N PHE A 170 10.96 -3.52 -17.31
CA PHE A 170 12.27 -3.50 -16.66
C PHE A 170 12.61 -4.87 -16.06
N LEU A 171 11.71 -5.47 -15.28
CA LEU A 171 11.91 -6.81 -14.72
C LEU A 171 12.07 -7.86 -15.82
N LYS A 172 11.22 -7.82 -16.85
CA LYS A 172 11.27 -8.73 -18.00
C LYS A 172 12.67 -8.75 -18.63
N SER A 173 13.21 -7.58 -18.96
CA SER A 173 14.47 -7.47 -19.70
C SER A 173 15.71 -7.66 -18.83
N HIS A 174 15.75 -7.07 -17.62
CA HIS A 174 16.96 -7.01 -16.79
C HIS A 174 17.06 -8.15 -15.78
N HIS A 175 15.93 -8.71 -15.32
CA HIS A 175 15.93 -9.66 -14.23
C HIS A 175 15.31 -11.03 -14.56
N CYS A 176 14.72 -11.20 -15.75
CA CYS A 176 14.04 -12.44 -16.12
C CYS A 176 14.64 -13.09 -17.38
N LEU A 177 14.45 -12.50 -18.56
CA LEU A 177 14.84 -13.16 -19.82
C LEU A 177 16.33 -13.43 -19.92
N ASN A 178 17.16 -12.47 -19.55
CA ASN A 178 18.62 -12.60 -19.51
C ASN A 178 19.14 -13.55 -18.42
N LYS A 179 18.26 -14.02 -17.52
CA LYS A 179 18.56 -14.99 -16.46
C LYS A 179 18.03 -16.40 -16.75
N GLY A 180 17.33 -16.58 -17.88
CA GLY A 180 16.89 -17.89 -18.32
C GLY A 180 15.40 -18.18 -18.17
N VAL A 181 14.57 -17.18 -17.78
CA VAL A 181 13.11 -17.33 -17.82
C VAL A 181 12.66 -17.50 -19.27
N LYS A 182 11.95 -18.57 -19.56
CA LYS A 182 11.32 -18.80 -20.86
C LYS A 182 10.07 -17.93 -20.98
N TYR A 183 9.83 -17.38 -22.17
CA TYR A 183 8.71 -16.48 -22.41
C TYR A 183 7.88 -16.96 -23.59
N ILE A 184 6.57 -17.04 -23.37
CA ILE A 184 5.58 -17.45 -24.37
C ILE A 184 4.52 -16.35 -24.46
N VAL A 185 4.24 -15.89 -25.66
CA VAL A 185 3.08 -15.05 -25.96
C VAL A 185 1.97 -15.99 -26.42
N GLY A 186 0.81 -15.96 -25.73
CA GLY A 186 -0.33 -16.81 -26.07
C GLY A 186 -1.46 -16.68 -25.06
N ASP A 187 -2.66 -16.97 -25.50
CA ASP A 187 -3.86 -16.94 -24.66
C ASP A 187 -4.17 -18.34 -24.11
N VAL A 188 -4.35 -18.44 -22.80
CA VAL A 188 -4.89 -19.68 -22.20
C VAL A 188 -6.37 -19.76 -22.55
N THR A 189 -6.70 -20.72 -23.41
CA THR A 189 -8.07 -20.92 -23.93
C THR A 189 -8.81 -22.05 -23.24
N ASP A 190 -8.11 -23.03 -22.65
CA ASP A 190 -8.69 -24.14 -21.91
C ASP A 190 -7.72 -24.66 -20.85
N THR A 191 -8.27 -25.38 -19.86
CA THR A 191 -7.51 -26.02 -18.77
C THR A 191 -8.04 -27.43 -18.53
N LYS A 192 -7.14 -28.44 -18.56
CA LYS A 192 -7.50 -29.79 -18.18
C LYS A 192 -7.17 -30.04 -16.72
N VAL A 193 -8.18 -30.38 -15.93
CA VAL A 193 -8.10 -30.57 -14.48
C VAL A 193 -8.34 -32.02 -14.12
N ASP A 194 -7.63 -32.51 -13.09
CA ASP A 194 -7.88 -33.82 -12.47
C ASP A 194 -7.80 -33.68 -10.91
N GLU A 195 -7.78 -34.80 -10.20
CA GLU A 195 -7.72 -34.83 -8.74
C GLU A 195 -6.45 -34.18 -8.17
N THR A 196 -5.37 -34.05 -8.96
CA THR A 196 -4.10 -33.44 -8.54
C THR A 196 -4.02 -31.93 -8.81
N GLY A 197 -4.95 -31.39 -9.62
CA GLY A 197 -5.00 -29.99 -10.02
C GLY A 197 -5.03 -29.81 -11.53
N ILE A 198 -4.30 -28.81 -12.04
CA ILE A 198 -4.19 -28.58 -13.49
C ILE A 198 -3.17 -29.57 -14.06
N LYS A 199 -3.62 -30.41 -14.99
CA LYS A 199 -2.80 -31.35 -15.73
C LYS A 199 -2.05 -30.69 -16.89
N GLU A 200 -2.77 -29.83 -17.62
CA GLU A 200 -2.22 -29.04 -18.71
C GLU A 200 -3.07 -27.80 -19.00
N LEU A 201 -2.44 -26.74 -19.45
CA LEU A 201 -3.07 -25.57 -20.07
C LEU A 201 -3.07 -25.76 -21.59
N ILE A 202 -4.10 -25.27 -22.26
CA ILE A 202 -4.15 -25.20 -23.71
C ILE A 202 -4.01 -23.74 -24.13
N LEU A 203 -2.96 -23.44 -24.88
CA LEU A 203 -2.75 -22.12 -25.46
C LEU A 203 -3.27 -22.07 -26.89
N ASP A 204 -3.89 -20.95 -27.26
CA ASP A 204 -4.34 -20.64 -28.62
C ASP A 204 -5.15 -21.78 -29.27
N GLY A 205 -5.95 -22.48 -28.44
CA GLY A 205 -6.81 -23.57 -28.84
C GLY A 205 -6.14 -24.92 -29.09
N SER A 206 -4.81 -25.00 -29.10
CA SER A 206 -4.15 -26.25 -29.52
C SER A 206 -2.82 -26.59 -28.84
N ILE A 207 -2.12 -25.64 -28.24
CA ILE A 207 -0.76 -25.86 -27.72
C ILE A 207 -0.82 -26.27 -26.24
N PRO A 208 -0.49 -27.53 -25.89
CA PRO A 208 -0.52 -27.98 -24.51
C PRO A 208 0.73 -27.52 -23.74
N VAL A 209 0.53 -26.99 -22.54
CA VAL A 209 1.61 -26.63 -21.59
C VAL A 209 1.40 -27.37 -20.29
N LYS A 210 2.43 -28.10 -19.85
CA LYS A 210 2.44 -28.86 -18.59
C LYS A 210 3.47 -28.27 -17.64
N ALA A 211 3.16 -28.33 -16.34
CA ALA A 211 4.07 -27.94 -15.27
C ALA A 211 3.79 -28.78 -14.00
N ASP A 212 4.76 -28.74 -13.08
CA ASP A 212 4.58 -29.30 -11.72
C ASP A 212 3.83 -28.31 -10.83
N LEU A 213 4.01 -27.00 -11.07
CA LEU A 213 3.36 -25.90 -10.36
C LEU A 213 2.98 -24.81 -11.35
N PHE A 214 1.73 -24.35 -11.27
CA PHE A 214 1.23 -23.18 -11.99
C PHE A 214 1.08 -22.00 -11.03
N ILE A 215 1.59 -20.82 -11.44
CA ILE A 215 1.39 -19.58 -10.69
C ILE A 215 0.38 -18.72 -11.44
N ASP A 216 -0.77 -18.47 -10.80
CA ASP A 216 -1.83 -17.62 -11.36
C ASP A 216 -1.54 -16.14 -11.05
N CYS A 217 -1.15 -15.39 -12.08
CA CYS A 217 -0.97 -13.94 -12.05
C CYS A 217 -1.91 -13.23 -13.06
N THR A 218 -3.08 -13.83 -13.33
CA THR A 218 -4.02 -13.39 -14.38
C THR A 218 -4.93 -12.23 -13.96
N GLY A 219 -4.58 -11.54 -12.88
CA GLY A 219 -5.32 -10.39 -12.41
C GLY A 219 -6.70 -10.75 -11.82
N PHE A 220 -7.66 -9.84 -11.89
CA PHE A 220 -9.01 -10.07 -11.35
C PHE A 220 -9.75 -11.27 -11.98
N LYS A 221 -9.31 -11.74 -13.14
CA LYS A 221 -9.87 -12.95 -13.75
C LYS A 221 -9.62 -14.20 -12.92
N SER A 222 -8.46 -14.28 -12.25
CA SER A 222 -8.03 -15.45 -11.47
C SER A 222 -8.31 -16.76 -12.23
N LEU A 223 -7.75 -16.81 -13.45
CA LEU A 223 -8.13 -17.78 -14.48
C LEU A 223 -7.91 -19.22 -14.03
N LEU A 224 -6.84 -19.48 -13.28
CA LEU A 224 -6.49 -20.82 -12.86
C LEU A 224 -7.10 -21.16 -11.50
N LEU A 225 -6.99 -20.26 -10.51
CA LEU A 225 -7.45 -20.53 -9.16
C LEU A 225 -8.98 -20.47 -9.07
N ALA A 226 -9.60 -19.39 -9.54
CA ALA A 226 -11.05 -19.25 -9.54
C ALA A 226 -11.69 -19.93 -10.75
N GLY A 227 -11.11 -19.76 -11.95
CA GLY A 227 -11.71 -20.29 -13.19
C GLY A 227 -11.61 -21.81 -13.30
N ALA A 228 -10.41 -22.39 -13.13
CA ALA A 228 -10.20 -23.81 -13.33
C ALA A 228 -10.41 -24.66 -12.06
N LEU A 229 -10.03 -24.15 -10.88
CA LEU A 229 -10.16 -24.88 -9.62
C LEU A 229 -11.37 -24.48 -8.79
N GLU A 230 -12.14 -23.48 -9.23
CA GLU A 230 -13.38 -23.02 -8.57
C GLU A 230 -13.20 -22.67 -7.08
N GLU A 231 -12.02 -22.14 -6.72
CA GLU A 231 -11.75 -21.79 -5.33
C GLU A 231 -12.62 -20.62 -4.87
N PRO A 232 -13.37 -20.76 -3.76
CA PRO A 232 -14.27 -19.73 -3.27
C PRO A 232 -13.54 -18.43 -2.89
N PHE A 233 -14.24 -17.31 -3.05
CA PHE A 233 -13.76 -15.98 -2.73
C PHE A 233 -14.50 -15.41 -1.50
N GLU A 234 -13.74 -14.89 -0.53
CA GLU A 234 -14.26 -14.18 0.64
C GLU A 234 -14.26 -12.67 0.34
N SER A 235 -15.44 -12.09 0.24
CA SER A 235 -15.60 -10.64 0.01
C SER A 235 -15.38 -9.85 1.30
N TYR A 236 -14.75 -8.68 1.18
CA TYR A 236 -14.59 -7.71 2.25
C TYR A 236 -15.50 -6.49 2.10
N ALA A 237 -16.52 -6.57 1.24
CA ALA A 237 -17.45 -5.47 0.97
C ALA A 237 -18.21 -4.95 2.22
N ASP A 238 -18.29 -5.75 3.27
CA ASP A 238 -18.94 -5.35 4.53
C ASP A 238 -18.21 -4.22 5.24
N PHE A 239 -16.90 -4.10 5.09
CA PHE A 239 -16.08 -3.07 5.73
C PHE A 239 -15.20 -2.25 4.78
N LEU A 240 -14.94 -2.72 3.56
CA LEU A 240 -14.28 -1.97 2.49
C LEU A 240 -15.30 -1.69 1.37
N PRO A 241 -15.82 -0.45 1.32
CA PRO A 241 -17.01 -0.16 0.49
C PRO A 241 -16.75 -0.08 -1.00
N ASN A 242 -15.51 0.19 -1.41
CA ASN A 242 -15.20 0.60 -2.76
C ASN A 242 -14.90 -0.60 -3.67
N ASN A 243 -15.53 -0.62 -4.84
CA ASN A 243 -15.41 -1.71 -5.79
C ASN A 243 -15.19 -1.23 -7.24
N SER A 244 -15.03 0.06 -7.43
CA SER A 244 -14.86 0.65 -8.76
C SER A 244 -13.86 1.80 -8.72
N ALA A 245 -13.20 2.07 -9.84
CA ALA A 245 -12.34 3.24 -9.98
C ALA A 245 -12.36 3.80 -11.41
N TRP A 246 -12.25 5.11 -11.51
CA TRP A 246 -11.83 5.80 -12.71
C TRP A 246 -10.37 6.21 -12.61
N ALA A 247 -9.60 6.05 -13.66
CA ALA A 247 -8.18 6.37 -13.68
C ALA A 247 -7.82 7.20 -14.91
N THR A 248 -6.88 8.14 -14.74
CA THR A 248 -6.33 8.98 -15.81
C THR A 248 -4.88 9.39 -15.52
N LYS A 249 -4.29 10.12 -16.47
CA LYS A 249 -2.92 10.64 -16.44
C LYS A 249 -2.94 12.13 -16.72
N ILE A 250 -2.22 12.91 -15.91
CA ILE A 250 -2.17 14.37 -16.06
C ILE A 250 -0.71 14.81 -16.20
N LYS A 251 -0.36 15.54 -17.24
CA LYS A 251 0.98 16.13 -17.41
C LYS A 251 1.18 17.26 -16.40
N TYR A 252 2.40 17.41 -15.91
CA TYR A 252 2.74 18.56 -15.06
C TYR A 252 2.66 19.88 -15.83
N LYS A 253 2.25 20.92 -15.14
CA LYS A 253 2.47 22.30 -15.56
C LYS A 253 3.90 22.74 -15.23
N ASN A 254 4.38 22.34 -14.06
CA ASN A 254 5.73 22.60 -13.57
C ASN A 254 6.19 21.43 -12.69
N ALA A 255 6.95 20.51 -13.27
CA ALA A 255 7.42 19.29 -12.58
C ALA A 255 8.22 19.60 -11.29
N GLU A 256 9.08 20.60 -11.30
CA GLU A 256 9.90 21.01 -10.16
C GLU A 256 9.06 21.35 -8.92
N LYS A 257 7.88 21.96 -9.13
CA LYS A 257 6.97 22.37 -8.06
C LYS A 257 5.93 21.33 -7.70
N GLU A 258 5.64 20.41 -8.62
CA GLU A 258 4.53 19.47 -8.50
C GLU A 258 4.98 18.07 -8.08
N ILE A 259 6.23 17.68 -8.36
CA ILE A 259 6.78 16.40 -7.89
C ILE A 259 7.04 16.48 -6.40
N VAL A 260 6.32 15.65 -5.64
CA VAL A 260 6.38 15.62 -4.17
C VAL A 260 6.67 14.22 -3.67
N GLY A 261 7.26 14.09 -2.49
CA GLY A 261 7.68 12.81 -1.90
C GLY A 261 6.56 12.06 -1.19
N TYR A 262 5.29 12.20 -1.59
CA TYR A 262 4.18 11.48 -0.98
C TYR A 262 3.08 11.13 -1.98
N THR A 263 2.35 10.06 -1.72
CA THR A 263 1.06 9.80 -2.36
C THR A 263 0.01 10.63 -1.67
N ASN A 264 -0.82 11.35 -2.42
CA ASN A 264 -1.98 12.02 -1.85
C ASN A 264 -3.25 11.18 -2.05
N CYS A 265 -4.02 11.02 -0.98
CA CYS A 265 -5.34 10.42 -0.97
C CYS A 265 -6.34 11.50 -0.55
N HIS A 266 -7.19 11.96 -1.45
CA HIS A 266 -8.15 13.03 -1.21
C HIS A 266 -9.56 12.48 -1.14
N ALA A 267 -10.20 12.56 0.03
CA ALA A 267 -11.58 12.12 0.22
C ALA A 267 -12.56 13.08 -0.47
N ILE A 268 -13.39 12.56 -1.35
CA ILE A 268 -14.45 13.31 -2.03
C ILE A 268 -15.84 12.74 -1.71
N GLU A 269 -16.85 13.00 -2.51
CA GLU A 269 -18.26 12.74 -2.18
C GLU A 269 -18.56 11.26 -1.87
N ASN A 270 -18.18 10.32 -2.75
CA ASN A 270 -18.54 8.90 -2.64
C ASN A 270 -17.33 7.96 -2.67
N GLY A 271 -16.18 8.45 -2.17
CA GLY A 271 -14.92 7.72 -2.14
C GLY A 271 -13.72 8.65 -2.02
N TRP A 272 -12.60 8.32 -2.69
CA TRP A 272 -11.37 9.08 -2.61
C TRP A 272 -10.54 9.04 -3.88
N CYS A 273 -9.82 10.11 -4.15
CA CYS A 273 -8.91 10.23 -5.30
C CYS A 273 -7.47 9.99 -4.86
N TRP A 274 -6.72 9.18 -5.63
CA TRP A 274 -5.27 9.11 -5.48
C TRP A 274 -4.57 10.09 -6.41
N GLU A 275 -3.42 10.60 -5.98
CA GLU A 275 -2.49 11.40 -6.75
C GLU A 275 -1.08 10.83 -6.53
N ILE A 276 -0.50 10.23 -7.58
CA ILE A 276 0.82 9.60 -7.55
C ILE A 276 1.75 10.38 -8.48
N PRO A 277 2.78 11.07 -7.92
CA PRO A 277 3.72 11.83 -8.73
C PRO A 277 4.81 10.93 -9.32
N LEU A 278 4.71 10.63 -10.62
CA LEU A 278 5.78 10.01 -11.40
C LEU A 278 6.69 11.08 -12.00
N TRP A 279 7.86 10.71 -12.52
CA TRP A 279 8.81 11.69 -13.04
C TRP A 279 8.24 12.60 -14.15
N HIS A 280 7.37 12.10 -15.03
CA HIS A 280 6.84 12.87 -16.16
C HIS A 280 5.37 13.30 -16.03
N ARG A 281 4.65 12.79 -15.03
CA ARG A 281 3.20 13.01 -14.94
C ARG A 281 2.64 12.63 -13.57
N TRP A 282 1.45 13.10 -13.28
CA TRP A 282 0.59 12.52 -12.28
C TRP A 282 -0.08 11.24 -12.79
N GLY A 283 -0.09 10.20 -11.95
CA GLY A 283 -1.09 9.14 -12.04
C GLY A 283 -2.20 9.46 -11.06
N THR A 284 -3.44 9.57 -11.51
CA THR A 284 -4.57 9.90 -10.63
C THR A 284 -5.81 9.08 -10.97
N GLY A 285 -6.67 8.91 -10.00
CA GLY A 285 -7.94 8.24 -10.20
C GLY A 285 -8.84 8.37 -8.98
N TYR A 286 -10.08 7.98 -9.15
CA TYR A 286 -11.14 8.05 -8.17
C TYR A 286 -11.65 6.65 -7.84
N VAL A 287 -11.44 6.21 -6.62
CA VAL A 287 -11.96 4.96 -6.04
C VAL A 287 -13.31 5.26 -5.41
N TYR A 288 -14.36 4.53 -5.80
CA TYR A 288 -15.73 4.76 -5.35
C TYR A 288 -16.51 3.46 -5.18
N SER A 289 -17.67 3.56 -4.58
CA SER A 289 -18.61 2.46 -4.43
C SER A 289 -19.81 2.63 -5.36
N ASP A 290 -20.03 1.66 -6.26
CA ASP A 290 -21.16 1.67 -7.21
C ASP A 290 -22.53 1.48 -6.53
N LYS A 291 -22.53 1.21 -5.21
CA LYS A 291 -23.75 1.23 -4.39
C LYS A 291 -24.32 2.65 -4.21
N TYR A 292 -23.47 3.69 -4.25
CA TYR A 292 -23.83 5.06 -3.90
C TYR A 292 -23.85 6.01 -5.09
N VAL A 293 -23.09 5.69 -6.13
CA VAL A 293 -22.93 6.53 -7.32
C VAL A 293 -22.73 5.65 -8.55
N SER A 294 -23.40 5.96 -9.66
CA SER A 294 -23.18 5.27 -10.93
C SER A 294 -21.79 5.58 -11.51
N ASP A 295 -21.35 4.78 -12.48
CA ASP A 295 -20.04 5.01 -13.13
C ASP A 295 -19.99 6.38 -13.81
N GLU A 296 -21.07 6.79 -14.45
CA GLU A 296 -21.20 8.07 -15.15
C GLU A 296 -21.17 9.25 -14.16
N GLU A 297 -21.90 9.17 -13.07
CA GLU A 297 -21.91 10.20 -12.04
C GLU A 297 -20.55 10.29 -11.33
N ALA A 298 -19.92 9.15 -11.03
CA ALA A 298 -18.58 9.10 -10.47
C ALA A 298 -17.54 9.75 -11.40
N LEU A 299 -17.68 9.59 -12.72
CA LEU A 299 -16.81 10.28 -13.67
C LEU A 299 -17.01 11.80 -13.63
N VAL A 300 -18.24 12.28 -13.45
CA VAL A 300 -18.53 13.73 -13.30
C VAL A 300 -17.91 14.27 -11.99
N GLU A 301 -18.04 13.54 -10.87
CA GLU A 301 -17.38 13.89 -9.60
C GLU A 301 -15.86 13.97 -9.77
N PHE A 302 -15.26 12.97 -10.43
CA PHE A 302 -13.83 12.94 -10.69
C PHE A 302 -13.34 14.07 -11.57
N LYS A 303 -14.04 14.37 -12.67
CA LYS A 303 -13.74 15.53 -13.52
C LYS A 303 -13.84 16.85 -12.75
N THR A 304 -14.81 16.97 -11.86
CA THR A 304 -14.97 18.14 -11.00
C THR A 304 -13.80 18.30 -10.04
N HIS A 305 -13.35 17.19 -9.44
CA HIS A 305 -12.14 17.16 -8.61
C HIS A 305 -10.90 17.56 -9.41
N ILE A 306 -10.70 17.03 -10.62
CA ILE A 306 -9.58 17.38 -11.50
C ILE A 306 -9.57 18.86 -11.82
N LYS A 307 -10.70 19.46 -12.20
CA LYS A 307 -10.80 20.90 -12.48
C LYS A 307 -10.41 21.76 -11.29
N LYS A 308 -10.75 21.33 -10.09
CA LYS A 308 -10.37 22.03 -8.84
C LYS A 308 -8.88 21.85 -8.52
N ARG A 309 -8.37 20.63 -8.63
CA ARG A 309 -7.03 20.25 -8.18
C ARG A 309 -5.95 20.56 -9.19
N PHE A 310 -6.25 20.40 -10.48
CA PHE A 310 -5.36 20.60 -11.62
C PHE A 310 -5.98 21.57 -12.62
N PRO A 311 -6.17 22.87 -12.27
CA PRO A 311 -6.94 23.82 -13.07
C PRO A 311 -6.32 24.12 -14.45
N TYR A 312 -5.11 23.65 -14.69
CA TYR A 312 -4.42 23.75 -15.98
C TYR A 312 -4.69 22.57 -16.91
N ALA A 313 -5.27 21.48 -16.40
CA ALA A 313 -5.61 20.30 -17.20
C ALA A 313 -7.04 20.42 -17.73
N ASP A 314 -7.25 20.13 -19.01
CA ASP A 314 -8.60 20.03 -19.56
C ASP A 314 -9.19 18.66 -19.22
N ALA A 315 -10.01 18.63 -18.17
CA ALA A 315 -10.62 17.39 -17.69
C ALA A 315 -11.57 16.74 -18.72
N GLU A 316 -12.04 17.45 -19.73
CA GLU A 316 -12.92 16.87 -20.76
C GLU A 316 -12.13 16.15 -21.87
N GLU A 317 -10.87 16.52 -22.08
CA GLU A 317 -9.99 15.93 -23.10
C GLU A 317 -9.12 14.77 -22.58
N LEU A 318 -9.13 14.49 -21.28
CA LEU A 318 -8.35 13.38 -20.71
C LEU A 318 -8.97 12.02 -21.09
N GLU A 319 -8.09 11.03 -21.25
CA GLU A 319 -8.51 9.63 -21.41
C GLU A 319 -8.81 9.02 -20.05
N TYR A 320 -10.00 8.46 -19.88
CA TYR A 320 -10.43 7.82 -18.65
C TYR A 320 -10.60 6.31 -18.85
N LYS A 321 -10.12 5.54 -17.87
CA LYS A 321 -10.27 4.08 -17.83
C LYS A 321 -11.09 3.70 -16.59
N ASN A 322 -12.24 3.03 -16.81
CA ASN A 322 -13.01 2.42 -15.72
C ASN A 322 -12.39 1.07 -15.31
N ILE A 323 -12.29 0.82 -14.03
CA ILE A 323 -11.72 -0.39 -13.45
C ILE A 323 -12.71 -0.93 -12.44
N LYS A 324 -13.21 -2.15 -12.65
CA LYS A 324 -14.02 -2.87 -11.67
C LYS A 324 -13.11 -3.71 -10.79
N MET A 325 -13.31 -3.64 -9.49
CA MET A 325 -12.46 -4.27 -8.49
C MET A 325 -13.26 -5.26 -7.66
N ARG A 326 -12.66 -6.40 -7.38
CA ARG A 326 -13.21 -7.41 -6.49
C ARG A 326 -12.41 -7.39 -5.19
N VAL A 327 -12.96 -6.75 -4.15
CA VAL A 327 -12.28 -6.56 -2.86
C VAL A 327 -12.49 -7.78 -1.97
N GLY A 328 -11.41 -8.36 -1.50
CA GLY A 328 -11.37 -9.59 -0.71
C GLY A 328 -10.26 -10.52 -1.15
N ILE A 329 -10.30 -11.76 -0.71
CA ILE A 329 -9.28 -12.80 -0.99
C ILE A 329 -9.94 -14.16 -1.21
N HIS A 330 -9.32 -15.02 -2.02
CA HIS A 330 -9.73 -16.43 -2.08
C HIS A 330 -9.50 -17.14 -0.74
N ASN A 331 -10.36 -18.09 -0.39
CA ASN A 331 -10.24 -18.82 0.88
C ASN A 331 -8.87 -19.48 1.02
N ARG A 332 -8.33 -19.97 -0.07
CA ARG A 332 -6.96 -20.48 -0.19
C ARG A 332 -6.31 -19.89 -1.43
N THR A 333 -5.12 -19.35 -1.27
CA THR A 333 -4.34 -18.78 -2.37
C THR A 333 -3.41 -19.80 -3.04
N TRP A 334 -3.28 -20.98 -2.43
CA TRP A 334 -2.59 -22.13 -3.01
C TRP A 334 -3.45 -23.38 -2.86
N VAL A 335 -3.89 -23.96 -3.97
CA VAL A 335 -4.73 -25.16 -4.04
C VAL A 335 -4.08 -26.17 -4.99
N LYS A 336 -3.80 -27.37 -4.49
CA LYS A 336 -3.16 -28.44 -5.27
C LYS A 336 -1.84 -27.93 -5.91
N ASN A 337 -1.74 -27.93 -7.24
CA ASN A 337 -0.60 -27.42 -7.97
C ASN A 337 -0.80 -26.01 -8.57
N VAL A 338 -1.72 -25.22 -8.01
CA VAL A 338 -1.98 -23.83 -8.43
C VAL A 338 -1.79 -22.89 -7.25
N CYS A 339 -0.90 -21.89 -7.40
CA CYS A 339 -0.66 -20.83 -6.44
C CYS A 339 -0.99 -19.48 -7.09
N ALA A 340 -1.85 -18.67 -6.49
CA ALA A 340 -2.21 -17.35 -7.00
C ALA A 340 -1.40 -16.25 -6.31
N ILE A 341 -0.94 -15.27 -7.10
CA ILE A 341 -0.15 -14.11 -6.66
C ILE A 341 -0.73 -12.82 -7.25
N GLY A 342 -0.76 -11.77 -6.44
CA GLY A 342 -1.31 -10.47 -6.83
C GLY A 342 -2.83 -10.49 -6.91
N LEU A 343 -3.40 -9.77 -7.88
CA LEU A 343 -4.86 -9.59 -8.00
C LEU A 343 -5.64 -10.90 -8.22
N SER A 344 -4.99 -11.97 -8.68
CA SER A 344 -5.61 -13.29 -8.81
C SER A 344 -5.80 -13.98 -7.45
N ALA A 345 -4.98 -13.67 -6.46
CA ALA A 345 -5.15 -14.14 -5.09
C ALA A 345 -6.21 -13.35 -4.32
N GLY A 346 -6.19 -12.02 -4.46
CA GLY A 346 -7.09 -11.11 -3.78
C GLY A 346 -6.73 -9.66 -4.04
N PHE A 347 -7.59 -8.75 -3.56
CA PHE A 347 -7.38 -7.31 -3.70
C PHE A 347 -7.95 -6.56 -2.48
N ILE A 348 -7.19 -5.60 -2.02
CA ILE A 348 -7.61 -4.57 -1.07
C ILE A 348 -7.43 -3.24 -1.79
N GLU A 349 -8.37 -2.33 -1.66
CA GLU A 349 -8.26 -1.00 -2.26
C GLU A 349 -6.93 -0.32 -1.86
N PRO A 350 -6.28 0.42 -2.79
CA PRO A 350 -4.88 0.81 -2.64
C PRO A 350 -4.66 2.06 -1.77
N LEU A 351 -5.56 2.35 -0.82
CA LEU A 351 -5.51 3.52 0.06
C LEU A 351 -4.16 3.61 0.81
N GLU A 352 -3.64 2.46 1.21
CA GLU A 352 -2.36 2.34 1.92
C GLU A 352 -1.24 1.73 1.05
N SER A 353 -1.37 1.81 -0.29
CA SER A 353 -0.33 1.38 -1.24
C SER A 353 0.08 -0.10 -1.12
N ASN A 354 -0.86 -0.96 -0.81
CA ASN A 354 -0.65 -2.36 -0.41
C ASN A 354 -0.50 -3.36 -1.56
N GLY A 355 -0.75 -2.98 -2.81
CA GLY A 355 -0.84 -3.93 -3.94
C GLY A 355 0.44 -4.73 -4.17
N LEU A 356 1.58 -4.06 -4.25
CA LEU A 356 2.88 -4.73 -4.41
C LEU A 356 3.42 -5.28 -3.08
N TYR A 357 3.06 -4.69 -1.94
CA TYR A 357 3.40 -5.22 -0.62
C TYR A 357 2.87 -6.65 -0.44
N THR A 358 1.58 -6.87 -0.65
CA THR A 358 1.00 -8.21 -0.54
C THR A 358 1.62 -9.19 -1.56
N THR A 359 1.95 -8.69 -2.76
CA THR A 359 2.61 -9.50 -3.79
C THR A 359 3.96 -10.03 -3.31
N HIS A 360 4.88 -9.15 -2.85
CA HIS A 360 6.21 -9.62 -2.45
C HIS A 360 6.21 -10.43 -1.15
N GLU A 361 5.29 -10.14 -0.21
CA GLU A 361 5.12 -10.96 0.99
C GLU A 361 4.68 -12.40 0.65
N PHE A 362 3.74 -12.54 -0.28
CA PHE A 362 3.34 -13.86 -0.78
C PHE A 362 4.51 -14.57 -1.47
N LEU A 363 5.33 -13.84 -2.22
CA LEU A 363 6.53 -14.39 -2.87
C LEU A 363 7.56 -14.87 -1.85
N PHE A 364 7.81 -14.14 -0.77
CA PHE A 364 8.71 -14.61 0.30
C PHE A 364 8.24 -15.91 0.93
N LYS A 365 6.92 -16.07 1.13
CA LYS A 365 6.37 -17.32 1.67
C LYS A 365 6.41 -18.45 0.65
N LEU A 366 6.19 -18.15 -0.63
CA LEU A 366 6.32 -19.12 -1.71
C LEU A 366 7.77 -19.62 -1.82
N VAL A 367 8.75 -18.74 -1.82
CA VAL A 367 10.19 -19.08 -1.80
C VAL A 367 10.50 -20.01 -0.64
N LYS A 368 10.05 -19.65 0.58
CA LYS A 368 10.27 -20.49 1.77
C LYS A 368 9.66 -21.89 1.65
N ALA A 369 8.51 -22.02 1.01
CA ALA A 369 7.89 -23.32 0.78
C ALA A 369 8.62 -24.13 -0.31
N LEU A 370 9.14 -23.47 -1.36
CA LEU A 370 9.85 -24.09 -2.48
C LEU A 370 11.32 -24.43 -2.18
N ASP A 371 11.89 -23.86 -1.13
CA ASP A 371 13.29 -24.12 -0.69
C ASP A 371 13.49 -25.54 -0.13
N ARG A 372 12.44 -26.34 -0.07
CA ARG A 372 12.46 -27.73 0.34
C ARG A 372 12.49 -28.66 -0.87
N ASP A 373 13.03 -29.88 -0.69
CA ASP A 373 13.03 -30.91 -1.74
C ASP A 373 11.62 -31.25 -2.23
N HIS A 374 10.62 -31.15 -1.33
CA HIS A 374 9.22 -31.47 -1.60
C HIS A 374 8.32 -30.50 -0.88
N VAL A 375 7.33 -29.98 -1.57
CA VAL A 375 6.20 -29.26 -0.98
C VAL A 375 5.14 -30.26 -0.54
N ASN A 376 4.75 -30.21 0.71
CA ASN A 376 3.72 -31.06 1.29
C ASN A 376 2.48 -30.26 1.70
N LYS A 377 1.48 -30.95 2.22
CA LYS A 377 0.21 -30.30 2.63
C LYS A 377 0.45 -29.22 3.71
N PHE A 378 1.35 -29.45 4.66
CA PHE A 378 1.60 -28.50 5.75
C PHE A 378 2.25 -27.22 5.24
N ASP A 379 3.11 -27.28 4.21
CA ASP A 379 3.70 -26.11 3.58
C ASP A 379 2.61 -25.26 2.89
N ILE A 380 1.68 -25.92 2.19
CA ILE A 380 0.54 -25.26 1.52
C ILE A 380 -0.41 -24.65 2.56
N ASP A 381 -0.75 -25.40 3.61
CA ASP A 381 -1.63 -24.91 4.67
C ASP A 381 -1.01 -23.72 5.42
N ALA A 382 0.30 -23.75 5.71
CA ALA A 382 1.03 -22.67 6.34
C ALA A 382 1.09 -21.41 5.43
N TYR A 383 1.29 -21.60 4.13
CA TYR A 383 1.24 -20.52 3.14
C TYR A 383 -0.15 -19.86 3.12
N ASN A 384 -1.21 -20.65 3.01
CA ASN A 384 -2.58 -20.16 2.97
C ASN A 384 -2.97 -19.43 4.26
N MET A 385 -2.64 -20.01 5.41
CA MET A 385 -2.93 -19.41 6.71
C MET A 385 -2.24 -18.05 6.87
N HIS A 386 -0.95 -17.98 6.55
CA HIS A 386 -0.18 -16.74 6.65
C HIS A 386 -0.72 -15.65 5.73
N ASN A 387 -0.96 -15.98 4.45
CA ASN A 387 -1.41 -15.00 3.47
C ASN A 387 -2.81 -14.49 3.79
N LYS A 388 -3.71 -15.37 4.23
CA LYS A 388 -5.05 -14.96 4.67
C LYS A 388 -4.98 -14.04 5.89
N TRP A 389 -4.14 -14.36 6.85
CA TRP A 389 -3.93 -13.53 8.05
C TRP A 389 -3.35 -12.15 7.70
N LEU A 390 -2.27 -12.11 6.91
CA LEU A 390 -1.65 -10.88 6.44
C LEU A 390 -2.67 -9.98 5.71
N PHE A 391 -3.39 -10.59 4.78
CA PHE A 391 -4.33 -9.88 3.93
C PHE A 391 -5.51 -9.31 4.74
N ARG A 392 -6.03 -10.11 5.68
CA ARG A 392 -7.11 -9.67 6.57
C ARG A 392 -6.69 -8.51 7.46
N ASN A 393 -5.53 -8.62 8.11
CA ASN A 393 -5.01 -7.55 8.98
C ASN A 393 -4.80 -6.25 8.19
N PHE A 394 -4.28 -6.35 6.97
CA PHE A 394 -4.09 -5.16 6.14
C PHE A 394 -5.43 -4.54 5.72
N ALA A 395 -6.41 -5.36 5.36
CA ALA A 395 -7.74 -4.90 5.02
C ALA A 395 -8.42 -4.17 6.19
N GLU A 396 -8.23 -4.67 7.41
CA GLU A 396 -8.74 -4.02 8.63
C GLU A 396 -8.02 -2.70 8.93
N PHE A 397 -6.72 -2.63 8.67
CA PHE A 397 -5.98 -1.37 8.76
C PHE A 397 -6.51 -0.33 7.77
N VAL A 398 -6.78 -0.70 6.53
CA VAL A 398 -7.45 0.19 5.55
C VAL A 398 -8.85 0.58 6.05
N GLY A 399 -9.59 -0.36 6.60
CA GLY A 399 -10.93 -0.14 7.17
C GLY A 399 -10.99 0.92 8.27
N LEU A 400 -9.89 1.16 9.00
CA LEU A 400 -9.82 2.20 10.03
C LEU A 400 -10.11 3.60 9.49
N HIS A 401 -9.67 3.91 8.28
CA HIS A 401 -9.90 5.22 7.65
C HIS A 401 -11.40 5.49 7.46
N TYR A 402 -12.18 4.45 7.23
CA TYR A 402 -13.65 4.54 7.12
C TYR A 402 -14.33 4.53 8.48
N ALA A 403 -13.89 3.65 9.37
CA ALA A 403 -14.47 3.53 10.71
C ALA A 403 -14.28 4.77 11.59
N LEU A 404 -13.14 5.44 11.44
CA LEU A 404 -12.77 6.61 12.25
C LEU A 404 -13.18 7.94 11.60
N THR A 405 -13.75 7.94 10.38
CA THR A 405 -14.18 9.18 9.74
C THR A 405 -15.22 9.92 10.56
N GLY A 406 -15.12 11.24 10.61
CA GLY A 406 -16.13 12.14 11.14
C GLY A 406 -17.01 12.75 10.03
N ARG A 407 -16.84 12.35 8.77
CA ARG A 407 -17.63 12.85 7.64
C ARG A 407 -19.06 12.32 7.67
N ASP A 408 -20.01 13.21 7.48
CA ASP A 408 -21.44 12.93 7.44
C ASP A 408 -22.16 13.63 6.27
N ASP A 409 -21.35 14.23 5.38
CA ASP A 409 -21.82 15.08 4.27
C ASP A 409 -22.56 14.29 3.17
N THR A 410 -22.26 12.99 3.00
CA THR A 410 -22.97 12.12 2.05
C THR A 410 -23.48 10.85 2.71
N GLN A 411 -24.37 10.11 2.03
CA GLN A 411 -24.84 8.81 2.54
C GLN A 411 -23.69 7.80 2.58
N TYR A 412 -22.76 7.86 1.61
CA TYR A 412 -21.55 7.03 1.58
C TYR A 412 -20.75 7.16 2.88
N TRP A 413 -20.43 8.38 3.31
CA TRP A 413 -19.65 8.62 4.52
C TRP A 413 -20.41 8.27 5.81
N ARG A 414 -21.72 8.55 5.87
CA ARG A 414 -22.57 8.13 7.01
C ARG A 414 -22.59 6.62 7.16
N ASP A 415 -22.73 5.89 6.05
CA ASP A 415 -22.71 4.43 6.08
C ASP A 415 -21.30 3.88 6.43
N CYS A 416 -20.23 4.56 6.05
CA CYS A 416 -18.88 4.20 6.48
C CYS A 416 -18.71 4.26 7.99
N GLN A 417 -19.22 5.30 8.64
CA GLN A 417 -19.21 5.39 10.12
C GLN A 417 -20.06 4.31 10.78
N ALA A 418 -21.23 4.02 10.20
CA ALA A 418 -22.21 3.10 10.76
C ALA A 418 -21.91 1.63 10.46
N ARG A 419 -20.96 1.34 9.58
CA ARG A 419 -20.59 -0.04 9.23
C ARG A 419 -20.20 -0.79 10.48
N ASN A 420 -20.94 -1.85 10.72
CA ASN A 420 -20.59 -2.77 11.79
C ASN A 420 -19.43 -3.64 11.27
N TYR A 421 -18.25 -3.27 11.66
CA TYR A 421 -17.08 -4.10 11.47
C TYR A 421 -17.20 -5.30 12.40
N ALA A 422 -17.97 -6.28 12.01
CA ALA A 422 -18.16 -7.52 12.77
C ALA A 422 -16.89 -8.38 12.79
N SER A 423 -15.74 -7.77 13.07
CA SER A 423 -14.48 -8.46 13.24
C SER A 423 -14.03 -8.37 14.68
N LYS A 424 -13.35 -9.41 15.17
CA LYS A 424 -12.72 -9.41 16.50
C LYS A 424 -11.77 -8.23 16.68
N GLU A 425 -11.16 -7.75 15.60
CA GLU A 425 -10.21 -6.66 15.60
C GLU A 425 -10.90 -5.32 15.76
N MET A 426 -12.11 -5.16 15.21
CA MET A 426 -12.93 -3.97 15.45
C MET A 426 -13.55 -3.98 16.84
N ASP A 427 -13.90 -5.15 17.37
CA ASP A 427 -14.26 -5.29 18.77
C ASP A 427 -13.07 -4.88 19.66
N ASN A 428 -11.86 -5.26 19.30
CA ASN A 428 -10.63 -4.82 19.98
C ASN A 428 -10.43 -3.30 19.88
N LEU A 429 -10.75 -2.68 18.73
CA LEU A 429 -10.72 -1.22 18.60
C LEU A 429 -11.75 -0.56 19.54
N GLN A 430 -12.94 -1.13 19.68
CA GLN A 430 -13.94 -0.65 20.66
C GLN A 430 -13.43 -0.78 22.10
N VAL A 431 -12.79 -1.91 22.44
CA VAL A 431 -12.15 -2.08 23.76
C VAL A 431 -11.00 -1.08 23.92
N THR A 432 -10.19 -0.86 22.89
CA THR A 432 -9.08 0.11 22.89
C THR A 432 -9.59 1.54 23.13
N ARG A 433 -10.81 1.89 22.71
CA ARG A 433 -11.44 3.18 23.06
C ARG A 433 -11.63 3.38 24.57
N LEU A 434 -11.73 2.30 25.33
CA LEU A 434 -11.90 2.36 26.79
C LEU A 434 -10.56 2.51 27.53
N VAL A 435 -9.49 1.88 27.03
CA VAL A 435 -8.22 1.74 27.74
C VAL A 435 -7.02 2.41 27.05
N GLY A 436 -7.20 2.89 25.81
CA GLY A 436 -6.15 3.52 25.01
C GLY A 436 -5.30 2.54 24.20
N PHE A 437 -4.48 3.07 23.29
CA PHE A 437 -3.68 2.28 22.33
C PHE A 437 -2.53 1.47 22.94
N GLN A 438 -2.26 1.61 24.21
CA GLN A 438 -1.17 0.87 24.86
C GLN A 438 -1.55 -0.52 25.33
N ASP A 439 -2.81 -0.89 25.22
CA ASP A 439 -3.20 -2.21 25.71
C ASP A 439 -2.58 -3.33 24.87
N ALA A 440 -2.20 -4.38 25.60
CA ALA A 440 -1.58 -5.58 25.04
C ALA A 440 -2.40 -6.25 23.93
N ALA A 441 -3.72 -6.04 23.89
CA ALA A 441 -4.58 -6.57 22.84
C ALA A 441 -4.26 -5.97 21.47
N PHE A 442 -4.12 -4.65 21.37
CA PHE A 442 -3.76 -3.99 20.12
C PHE A 442 -2.34 -4.36 19.66
N ASN A 443 -1.40 -4.38 20.60
CA ASN A 443 -0.02 -4.80 20.35
C ASN A 443 0.09 -6.29 19.99
N LYS A 444 -0.83 -7.14 20.43
CA LYS A 444 -0.78 -8.58 20.18
C LYS A 444 -1.04 -8.94 18.72
N TYR A 445 -1.90 -8.23 18.03
CA TYR A 445 -2.29 -8.51 16.65
C TYR A 445 -1.43 -7.77 15.62
N HIS A 446 -0.77 -6.67 16.01
CA HIS A 446 -0.02 -5.80 15.11
C HIS A 446 1.48 -5.76 15.41
N ARG A 447 2.00 -6.76 16.14
CA ARG A 447 3.36 -6.75 16.72
C ARG A 447 4.50 -6.63 15.72
N ASN A 448 4.30 -6.96 14.45
CA ASN A 448 5.44 -7.08 13.54
C ASN A 448 5.37 -6.23 12.27
N GLU A 449 4.22 -5.66 11.91
CA GLU A 449 4.05 -5.03 10.59
C GLU A 449 3.62 -3.55 10.66
N PHE A 450 3.04 -3.11 11.78
CA PHE A 450 2.52 -1.74 11.95
C PHE A 450 3.07 -1.03 13.19
N ASN A 451 4.19 -1.50 13.73
CA ASN A 451 4.87 -0.86 14.88
C ASN A 451 5.50 0.50 14.54
N ASP A 452 5.49 0.88 13.30
CA ASP A 452 6.16 2.07 12.75
C ASP A 452 5.36 3.36 12.94
N GLY A 453 4.21 3.30 13.57
CA GLY A 453 3.43 4.49 13.86
C GLY A 453 2.24 4.73 12.94
N GLY A 454 1.91 3.80 12.02
CA GLY A 454 0.78 3.93 11.11
C GLY A 454 -0.55 4.13 11.84
N PHE A 455 -0.89 3.24 12.76
CA PHE A 455 -2.09 3.38 13.59
C PHE A 455 -2.13 4.69 14.39
N PRO A 456 -1.08 5.09 15.13
CA PRO A 456 -1.05 6.37 15.81
C PRO A 456 -1.23 7.57 14.89
N CYS A 457 -0.62 7.57 13.71
CA CYS A 457 -0.77 8.65 12.73
C CYS A 457 -2.20 8.77 12.23
N ILE A 458 -2.81 7.64 11.85
CA ILE A 458 -4.21 7.61 11.38
C ILE A 458 -5.16 8.01 12.51
N ALA A 459 -5.01 7.44 13.70
CA ALA A 459 -5.85 7.77 14.84
C ALA A 459 -5.72 9.25 15.24
N ALA A 460 -4.51 9.82 15.25
CA ALA A 460 -4.31 11.24 15.50
C ALA A 460 -4.96 12.11 14.41
N GLY A 461 -4.74 11.76 13.15
CA GLY A 461 -5.31 12.44 11.99
C GLY A 461 -6.84 12.37 11.94
N MET A 462 -7.42 11.24 12.33
CA MET A 462 -8.85 10.99 12.37
C MET A 462 -9.50 11.41 13.69
N HIS A 463 -8.80 12.16 14.54
CA HIS A 463 -9.31 12.64 15.84
C HIS A 463 -9.87 11.54 16.75
N TRP A 464 -9.34 10.33 16.63
CA TRP A 464 -9.74 9.26 17.54
C TRP A 464 -9.47 9.66 18.98
N ALA A 465 -10.41 9.34 19.86
CA ALA A 465 -10.33 9.65 21.28
C ALA A 465 -10.87 8.48 22.12
N PRO A 466 -10.18 8.08 23.21
CA PRO A 466 -10.74 7.13 24.15
C PRO A 466 -11.96 7.75 24.86
N VAL A 467 -12.90 6.90 25.27
CA VAL A 467 -14.13 7.34 25.95
C VAL A 467 -13.86 7.76 27.41
N GLY A 468 -12.80 7.21 28.01
CA GLY A 468 -12.41 7.51 29.39
C GLY A 468 -11.76 8.89 29.54
N GLY A 469 -11.79 9.40 30.77
CA GLY A 469 -11.03 10.60 31.14
C GLY A 469 -9.51 10.31 31.22
N PRO A 470 -8.71 11.36 31.44
CA PRO A 470 -7.26 11.26 31.64
C PRO A 470 -6.86 10.16 32.61
N ASP A 471 -7.59 10.06 33.68
CA ASP A 471 -7.30 9.16 34.80
C ASP A 471 -7.38 7.68 34.41
N ALA A 472 -8.26 7.32 33.45
CA ALA A 472 -8.39 5.97 32.95
C ALA A 472 -7.20 5.54 32.08
N VAL A 473 -6.55 6.49 31.39
CA VAL A 473 -5.45 6.21 30.44
C VAL A 473 -4.09 6.20 31.13
N TYR A 474 -3.91 6.97 32.22
CA TYR A 474 -2.57 7.16 32.80
C TYR A 474 -2.36 6.60 34.19
N ASN A 475 -3.41 6.18 34.90
CA ASN A 475 -3.31 5.98 36.37
C ASN A 475 -2.64 7.17 37.09
N ARG A 476 -2.79 8.38 36.56
CA ARG A 476 -2.20 9.61 37.10
C ARG A 476 -3.30 10.47 37.74
N VAL A 477 -4.15 9.86 38.52
CA VAL A 477 -5.27 10.49 39.26
C VAL A 477 -4.86 11.66 40.14
N TRP A 478 -3.54 11.79 40.41
CA TRP A 478 -2.99 12.84 41.25
C TRP A 478 -2.58 14.12 40.53
N LEU A 479 -2.63 14.15 39.19
CA LEU A 479 -2.29 15.34 38.42
C LEU A 479 -3.55 16.16 38.17
N THR A 480 -3.47 17.47 38.43
CA THR A 480 -4.53 18.41 38.07
C THR A 480 -4.47 18.76 36.58
N GLU A 481 -5.52 19.38 36.05
CA GLU A 481 -5.50 19.90 34.68
C GLU A 481 -4.37 20.91 34.48
N GLU A 482 -4.06 21.73 35.49
CA GLU A 482 -2.98 22.70 35.44
C GLU A 482 -1.60 22.00 35.40
N ASP A 483 -1.40 20.94 36.17
CA ASP A 483 -0.18 20.12 36.10
C ASP A 483 0.01 19.55 34.68
N HIS A 484 -1.06 19.06 34.06
CA HIS A 484 -1.03 18.58 32.69
C HIS A 484 -0.69 19.70 31.69
N LYS A 485 -1.23 20.89 31.83
CA LYS A 485 -0.91 22.05 30.99
C LYS A 485 0.56 22.44 31.10
N ILE A 486 1.09 22.52 32.33
CA ILE A 486 2.52 22.82 32.56
C ILE A 486 3.41 21.74 31.92
N MET A 487 3.06 20.48 32.12
CA MET A 487 3.77 19.36 31.52
C MET A 487 3.78 19.46 29.99
N TRP A 488 2.63 19.65 29.37
CA TRP A 488 2.52 19.75 27.91
C TRP A 488 3.23 20.95 27.31
N LYS A 489 3.28 22.07 28.01
CA LYS A 489 4.08 23.23 27.58
C LYS A 489 5.55 22.84 27.42
N LYS A 490 6.14 22.20 28.45
CA LYS A 490 7.55 21.74 28.40
C LYS A 490 7.78 20.71 27.30
N ILE A 491 6.85 19.81 27.07
CA ILE A 491 6.93 18.80 26.01
C ILE A 491 6.95 19.48 24.65
N THR A 492 6.00 20.38 24.41
CA THR A 492 5.90 21.11 23.15
C THR A 492 7.18 21.87 22.86
N GLU A 493 7.76 22.57 23.85
CA GLU A 493 9.04 23.24 23.72
C GLU A 493 10.18 22.28 23.33
N ASN A 494 10.23 21.09 23.96
CA ASN A 494 11.24 20.08 23.62
C ASN A 494 11.03 19.50 22.21
N LEU A 495 9.80 19.27 21.81
CA LEU A 495 9.48 18.78 20.46
C LEU A 495 9.83 19.82 19.40
N ASP A 496 9.52 21.10 19.63
CA ASP A 496 9.85 22.19 18.73
C ASP A 496 11.37 22.36 18.59
N LYS A 497 12.11 22.25 19.69
CA LYS A 497 13.58 22.25 19.66
C LYS A 497 14.10 21.07 18.82
N LYS A 498 13.56 19.88 19.00
CA LYS A 498 13.96 18.67 18.25
C LYS A 498 13.69 18.84 16.75
N VAL A 499 12.52 19.34 16.37
CA VAL A 499 12.20 19.62 14.96
C VAL A 499 13.18 20.65 14.39
N GLY A 500 13.50 21.71 15.14
CA GLY A 500 14.52 22.69 14.72
C GLY A 500 15.92 22.10 14.57
N GLU A 501 16.29 21.07 15.33
CA GLU A 501 17.53 20.31 15.15
C GLU A 501 17.49 19.48 13.85
N TRP A 502 16.38 18.81 13.54
CA TRP A 502 16.20 18.12 12.27
C TRP A 502 16.27 19.08 11.06
N GLU A 503 15.62 20.25 11.15
CA GLU A 503 15.69 21.27 10.09
C GLU A 503 17.12 21.71 9.79
N LYS A 504 17.94 21.92 10.83
CA LYS A 504 19.36 22.27 10.67
C LYS A 504 20.16 21.13 10.00
N MET A 505 19.87 19.87 10.36
CA MET A 505 20.57 18.72 9.78
C MET A 505 20.34 18.57 8.28
N ILE A 506 19.21 19.06 7.78
CA ILE A 506 18.85 18.95 6.36
C ILE A 506 19.00 20.24 5.57
N GLU A 507 19.50 21.32 6.19
CA GLU A 507 19.60 22.66 5.57
C GLU A 507 20.34 22.62 4.24
N ASP A 508 21.49 21.95 4.20
CA ASP A 508 22.34 21.83 3.02
C ASP A 508 21.95 20.71 2.06
N CYS A 509 20.86 19.96 2.34
CA CYS A 509 20.40 18.92 1.44
C CYS A 509 19.81 19.52 0.16
N PRO A 510 19.95 18.83 -0.99
CA PRO A 510 19.30 19.25 -2.23
C PRO A 510 17.76 19.24 -2.10
N THR A 511 17.11 19.96 -3.00
CA THR A 511 15.66 19.84 -3.12
C THR A 511 15.31 18.43 -3.60
N TYR A 512 14.08 18.01 -3.32
CA TYR A 512 13.60 16.69 -3.71
C TYR A 512 13.70 16.48 -5.25
N TYR A 513 13.30 17.49 -6.02
CA TYR A 513 13.36 17.45 -7.48
C TYR A 513 14.82 17.42 -7.99
N ASP A 514 15.69 18.31 -7.50
CA ASP A 514 17.08 18.38 -7.93
C ASP A 514 17.84 17.09 -7.65
N TYR A 515 17.62 16.49 -6.47
CA TYR A 515 18.24 15.23 -6.10
C TYR A 515 17.91 14.11 -7.10
N ILE A 516 16.62 13.94 -7.44
CA ILE A 516 16.20 12.91 -8.40
C ILE A 516 16.72 13.22 -9.80
N LYS A 517 16.64 14.48 -10.21
CA LYS A 517 17.13 14.94 -11.52
C LYS A 517 18.62 14.68 -11.70
N GLU A 518 19.42 15.12 -10.76
CA GLU A 518 20.89 14.99 -10.83
C GLU A 518 21.35 13.53 -10.80
N LYS A 519 20.67 12.68 -10.02
CA LYS A 519 21.07 11.26 -9.89
C LYS A 519 20.60 10.38 -11.03
N PHE A 520 19.40 10.60 -11.55
CA PHE A 520 18.76 9.61 -12.42
C PHE A 520 18.29 10.15 -13.77
N HIS A 521 18.26 11.47 -13.94
CA HIS A 521 17.73 12.14 -15.12
C HIS A 521 18.62 13.28 -15.61
N SER A 522 19.92 13.22 -15.27
CA SER A 522 20.94 14.10 -15.91
C SER A 522 21.10 13.67 -17.36
N ASP A 523 20.93 14.60 -18.29
CA ASP A 523 21.17 14.42 -19.74
C ASP A 523 22.63 14.07 -20.04
#